data_0205e1da934c4d70d8f44a2ea2aee202
#
_entry.id   0205e1da934c4d70d8f44a2ea2aee202
#
_cell.length_a   1.000
_cell.length_b   1.000
_cell.length_c   1.000
_cell.angle_alpha   90.00
_cell.angle_beta   90.00
_cell.angle_gamma   90.00
#
_symmetry.space_group_name_H-M   'P 1'
#
loop_
_entity.id
_entity.type
_entity.pdbx_description
1 polymer ?
#
loop_
_entity_poly.entity_id
_entity_poly.type
_entity_poly.pdbx_seq_one_letter_code
_entity_poly.pdbx_strand_id
1 'polypeptide(L)'
;MSSPTVIIGAGVGGLTTGALLANKGHKVMVLEKSGKLGGRTASMKYRNHVLDNGFHIMPFYKKSAIFTILKNLGIESRLKLAKVDDIAFYATTGFHIYPKGMIDLLKLSLIPFKSRVRLLKLLLPLAFSSIEKTELWDEIPLTKITDNLDADTNAFFEAVCMLAFADTADHISLGEFARTIIRANPFKGGTSEFAYPD
;
A
#
# COMPACT_ATOMS: atom_id res chain seq x y z
N MET A 1 -0.33 41.36 11.15
CA MET A 1 -0.82 39.97 11.30
C MET A 1 -0.46 39.21 10.03
N SER A 2 0.22 38.07 10.11
CA SER A 2 0.56 37.27 8.90
C SER A 2 -0.73 36.68 8.28
N SER A 3 -0.83 36.74 6.97
CA SER A 3 -1.92 36.09 6.22
C SER A 3 -1.90 34.57 6.44
N PRO A 4 -3.05 33.92 6.52
CA PRO A 4 -3.08 32.46 6.67
C PRO A 4 -2.58 31.75 5.42
N THR A 5 -1.91 30.61 5.60
CA THR A 5 -1.63 29.67 4.51
C THR A 5 -2.93 28.97 4.13
N VAL A 6 -3.33 29.08 2.86
CA VAL A 6 -4.55 28.46 2.34
C VAL A 6 -4.20 27.13 1.66
N ILE A 7 -4.89 26.06 2.06
CA ILE A 7 -4.75 24.72 1.49
C ILE A 7 -6.06 24.36 0.80
N ILE A 8 -5.99 23.96 -0.45
CA ILE A 8 -7.15 23.56 -1.24
C ILE A 8 -7.25 22.03 -1.26
N GLY A 9 -8.36 21.52 -0.71
CA GLY A 9 -8.66 20.11 -0.58
C GLY A 9 -8.34 19.54 0.81
N ALA A 10 -9.33 18.93 1.46
CA ALA A 10 -9.22 18.29 2.76
C ALA A 10 -9.09 16.74 2.64
N GLY A 11 -8.35 16.26 1.64
CA GLY A 11 -7.88 14.90 1.59
C GLY A 11 -6.69 14.67 2.53
N VAL A 12 -6.16 13.45 2.59
CA VAL A 12 -5.03 13.07 3.47
C VAL A 12 -3.84 14.02 3.31
N GLY A 13 -3.45 14.37 2.09
CA GLY A 13 -2.33 15.29 1.84
C GLY A 13 -2.58 16.69 2.39
N GLY A 14 -3.75 17.28 2.10
CA GLY A 14 -4.10 18.63 2.58
C GLY A 14 -4.24 18.69 4.08
N LEU A 15 -4.92 17.72 4.70
CA LEU A 15 -5.06 17.66 6.16
C LEU A 15 -3.71 17.47 6.87
N THR A 16 -2.86 16.57 6.34
CA THR A 16 -1.52 16.35 6.89
C THR A 16 -0.65 17.59 6.79
N THR A 17 -0.63 18.24 5.63
CA THR A 17 0.13 19.49 5.42
C THR A 17 -0.36 20.58 6.36
N GLY A 18 -1.69 20.73 6.45
CA GLY A 18 -2.31 21.71 7.36
C GLY A 18 -1.96 21.47 8.83
N ALA A 19 -2.04 20.22 9.28
CA ALA A 19 -1.70 19.85 10.64
C ALA A 19 -0.21 20.11 10.96
N LEU A 20 0.70 19.75 10.06
CA LEU A 20 2.13 19.97 10.25
C LEU A 20 2.49 21.47 10.26
N LEU A 21 1.87 22.27 9.41
CA LEU A 21 2.06 23.72 9.42
C LEU A 21 1.49 24.36 10.68
N ALA A 22 0.28 23.98 11.09
CA ALA A 22 -0.34 24.46 12.32
C ALA A 22 0.48 24.09 13.56
N ASN A 23 1.04 22.89 13.60
CA ASN A 23 1.93 22.42 14.68
C ASN A 23 3.23 23.26 14.78
N LYS A 24 3.64 23.89 13.68
CA LYS A 24 4.76 24.84 13.63
C LYS A 24 4.34 26.29 13.91
N GLY A 25 3.10 26.55 14.32
CA GLY A 25 2.59 27.87 14.66
C GLY A 25 2.07 28.72 13.49
N HIS A 26 1.99 28.15 12.27
CA HIS A 26 1.39 28.88 11.15
C HIS A 26 -0.13 28.94 11.26
N LYS A 27 -0.71 30.08 10.86
CA LYS A 27 -2.17 30.13 10.62
C LYS A 27 -2.49 29.39 9.34
N VAL A 28 -3.39 28.42 9.42
CA VAL A 28 -3.76 27.58 8.28
C VAL A 28 -5.28 27.62 8.07
N MET A 29 -5.69 27.70 6.81
CA MET A 29 -7.07 27.56 6.37
C MET A 29 -7.15 26.44 5.33
N VAL A 30 -8.01 25.47 5.56
CA VAL A 30 -8.26 24.37 4.61
C VAL A 30 -9.63 24.57 3.96
N LEU A 31 -9.67 24.62 2.63
CA LEU A 31 -10.88 24.74 1.84
C LEU A 31 -11.23 23.40 1.21
N GLU A 32 -12.44 22.93 1.46
CA GLU A 32 -12.96 21.66 0.91
C GLU A 32 -14.31 21.90 0.20
N LYS A 33 -14.43 21.43 -1.05
CA LYS A 33 -15.63 21.65 -1.87
C LYS A 33 -16.76 20.65 -1.61
N SER A 34 -16.43 19.44 -1.17
CA SER A 34 -17.40 18.33 -1.05
C SER A 34 -18.23 18.37 0.24
N GLY A 35 -17.88 19.24 1.20
CA GLY A 35 -18.48 19.28 2.53
C GLY A 35 -18.09 18.06 3.42
N LYS A 36 -17.23 17.18 2.93
CA LYS A 36 -16.72 16.00 3.68
C LYS A 36 -15.21 16.00 3.71
N LEU A 37 -14.64 15.72 4.90
CA LEU A 37 -13.19 15.61 5.07
C LEU A 37 -12.70 14.20 4.69
N GLY A 38 -11.43 14.08 4.33
CA GLY A 38 -10.76 12.80 4.08
C GLY A 38 -10.56 12.47 2.59
N GLY A 39 -11.35 13.05 1.67
CA GLY A 39 -11.25 12.76 0.24
C GLY A 39 -11.47 11.27 -0.06
N ARG A 40 -10.48 10.60 -0.65
CA ARG A 40 -10.55 9.15 -0.95
C ARG A 40 -10.52 8.25 0.28
N THR A 41 -10.05 8.76 1.43
CA THR A 41 -10.06 8.04 2.72
C THR A 41 -11.28 8.40 3.57
N ALA A 42 -12.25 9.14 3.02
CA ALA A 42 -13.48 9.43 3.72
C ALA A 42 -14.36 8.19 3.81
N SER A 43 -15.12 8.10 4.90
CA SER A 43 -16.15 7.09 5.08
C SER A 43 -17.52 7.74 5.02
N MET A 44 -18.55 6.97 4.73
CA MET A 44 -19.94 7.41 4.80
C MET A 44 -20.79 6.48 5.65
N LYS A 45 -21.76 7.06 6.34
CA LYS A 45 -22.77 6.27 7.05
C LYS A 45 -23.89 5.86 6.09
N TYR A 46 -24.16 4.57 6.02
CA TYR A 46 -25.29 4.02 5.29
C TYR A 46 -26.06 3.07 6.20
N ARG A 47 -27.27 3.46 6.58
CA ARG A 47 -28.05 2.77 7.62
C ARG A 47 -27.23 2.65 8.92
N ASN A 48 -27.03 1.42 9.43
CA ASN A 48 -26.24 1.13 10.63
C ASN A 48 -24.77 0.75 10.33
N HIS A 49 -24.30 1.00 9.10
CA HIS A 49 -22.95 0.65 8.67
C HIS A 49 -22.13 1.89 8.35
N VAL A 50 -20.83 1.82 8.57
CA VAL A 50 -19.84 2.75 8.05
C VAL A 50 -19.23 2.11 6.83
N LEU A 51 -19.33 2.78 5.68
CA LEU A 51 -18.77 2.32 4.40
C LEU A 51 -17.62 3.26 4.01
N ASP A 52 -16.49 2.69 3.72
CA ASP A 52 -15.34 3.42 3.24
C ASP A 52 -15.46 3.75 1.76
N ASN A 53 -15.06 4.95 1.36
CA ASN A 53 -15.09 5.38 -0.04
C ASN A 53 -13.95 4.78 -0.86
N GLY A 54 -12.91 4.30 -0.21
CA GLY A 54 -11.72 3.78 -0.84
C GLY A 54 -11.07 2.64 -0.05
N PHE A 55 -9.94 2.18 -0.54
CA PHE A 55 -9.16 1.14 0.09
C PHE A 55 -8.42 1.68 1.32
N HIS A 56 -8.66 1.13 2.50
CA HIS A 56 -8.13 1.62 3.78
C HIS A 56 -7.14 0.66 4.45
N ILE A 57 -6.72 -0.39 3.76
CA ILE A 57 -5.68 -1.27 4.28
C ILE A 57 -4.32 -0.58 4.14
N MET A 58 -3.55 -0.56 5.20
CA MET A 58 -2.21 0.02 5.22
C MET A 58 -1.18 -0.98 5.74
N PRO A 59 0.06 -0.94 5.28
CA PRO A 59 1.13 -1.73 5.86
C PRO A 59 1.32 -1.36 7.34
N PHE A 60 1.23 -2.36 8.21
CA PHE A 60 1.32 -2.17 9.66
C PHE A 60 2.78 -2.16 10.10
N TYR A 61 3.49 -1.04 9.94
CA TYR A 61 4.83 -0.92 10.50
C TYR A 61 5.12 0.49 11.05
N LYS A 62 5.77 0.51 12.23
CA LYS A 62 6.01 1.74 12.99
C LYS A 62 6.92 2.77 12.29
N LYS A 63 7.66 2.37 11.26
CA LYS A 63 8.52 3.26 10.46
C LYS A 63 7.81 3.84 9.23
N SER A 64 6.52 3.56 9.03
CA SER A 64 5.77 4.12 7.91
C SER A 64 5.62 5.64 8.05
N ALA A 65 5.43 6.32 6.91
CA ALA A 65 5.27 7.77 6.89
C ALA A 65 4.12 8.24 7.78
N ILE A 66 2.99 7.50 7.81
CA ILE A 66 1.84 7.86 8.63
C ILE A 66 2.17 7.83 10.13
N PHE A 67 2.85 6.79 10.62
CA PHE A 67 3.25 6.73 12.03
C PHE A 67 4.24 7.83 12.39
N THR A 68 5.19 8.15 11.50
CA THR A 68 6.13 9.27 11.68
C THR A 68 5.40 10.60 11.79
N ILE A 69 4.42 10.85 10.92
CA ILE A 69 3.61 12.08 10.94
C ILE A 69 2.80 12.18 12.23
N LEU A 70 2.07 11.11 12.59
CA LEU A 70 1.24 11.09 13.80
C LEU A 70 2.08 11.31 15.07
N LYS A 71 3.28 10.72 15.12
CA LYS A 71 4.25 10.92 16.20
C LYS A 71 4.72 12.37 16.27
N ASN A 72 5.08 12.98 15.14
CA ASN A 72 5.49 14.39 15.08
C ASN A 72 4.36 15.35 15.51
N LEU A 73 3.11 14.95 15.34
CA LEU A 73 1.94 15.69 15.78
C LEU A 73 1.52 15.35 17.23
N GLY A 74 2.15 14.36 17.87
CA GLY A 74 1.79 13.90 19.22
C GLY A 74 0.42 13.24 19.33
N ILE A 75 -0.09 12.68 18.25
CA ILE A 75 -1.44 12.09 18.18
C ILE A 75 -1.47 10.60 17.77
N GLU A 76 -0.32 9.92 17.80
CA GLU A 76 -0.23 8.50 17.43
C GLU A 76 -1.16 7.60 18.27
N SER A 77 -1.41 7.95 19.52
CA SER A 77 -2.31 7.19 20.40
C SER A 77 -3.78 7.27 20.00
N ARG A 78 -4.15 8.21 19.12
CA ARG A 78 -5.52 8.35 18.60
C ARG A 78 -5.80 7.39 17.45
N LEU A 79 -4.76 6.88 16.78
CA LEU A 79 -4.92 5.90 15.73
C LEU A 79 -5.14 4.52 16.35
N LYS A 80 -6.37 4.05 16.28
CA LYS A 80 -6.70 2.66 16.60
C LYS A 80 -6.66 1.88 15.30
N LEU A 81 -6.02 0.72 15.32
CA LEU A 81 -5.86 -0.13 14.16
C LEU A 81 -6.32 -1.55 14.50
N ALA A 82 -7.17 -2.11 13.66
CA ALA A 82 -7.46 -3.52 13.64
C ALA A 82 -6.52 -4.22 12.65
N LYS A 83 -5.90 -5.31 13.09
CA LYS A 83 -5.00 -6.10 12.24
C LYS A 83 -5.80 -6.92 11.24
N VAL A 84 -5.35 -6.98 10.01
CA VAL A 84 -5.89 -7.89 9.01
C VAL A 84 -5.21 -9.25 9.23
N ASP A 85 -5.99 -10.26 9.62
CA ASP A 85 -5.45 -11.59 9.88
C ASP A 85 -5.03 -12.27 8.57
N ASP A 86 -5.97 -12.40 7.62
CA ASP A 86 -5.70 -13.02 6.33
C ASP A 86 -6.40 -12.29 5.19
N ILE A 87 -5.71 -12.20 4.07
CA ILE A 87 -6.26 -11.83 2.76
C ILE A 87 -6.30 -13.11 1.94
N ALA A 88 -7.38 -13.36 1.21
CA ALA A 88 -7.51 -14.52 0.37
C ALA A 88 -7.90 -14.17 -1.06
N PHE A 89 -7.39 -14.93 -2.02
CA PHE A 89 -7.87 -14.95 -3.40
C PHE A 89 -8.94 -16.04 -3.54
N TYR A 90 -10.00 -15.74 -4.28
CA TYR A 90 -10.95 -16.74 -4.71
C TYR A 90 -10.67 -17.13 -6.17
N ALA A 91 -10.44 -18.40 -6.40
CA ALA A 91 -10.23 -18.98 -7.73
C ALA A 91 -11.16 -20.17 -7.96
N THR A 92 -11.13 -20.76 -9.13
CA THR A 92 -11.95 -21.95 -9.46
C THR A 92 -11.70 -23.14 -8.52
N THR A 93 -10.51 -23.19 -7.92
CA THR A 93 -10.11 -24.22 -6.94
C THR A 93 -10.45 -23.86 -5.49
N GLY A 94 -11.12 -22.72 -5.24
CA GLY A 94 -11.53 -22.26 -3.91
C GLY A 94 -10.73 -21.07 -3.38
N PHE A 95 -10.72 -20.91 -2.06
CA PHE A 95 -9.97 -19.82 -1.40
C PHE A 95 -8.51 -20.19 -1.20
N HIS A 96 -7.64 -19.25 -1.53
CA HIS A 96 -6.18 -19.36 -1.35
C HIS A 96 -5.69 -18.15 -0.57
N ILE A 97 -5.01 -18.40 0.55
CA ILE A 97 -4.49 -17.33 1.41
C ILE A 97 -3.35 -16.59 0.69
N TYR A 98 -3.40 -15.26 0.76
CA TYR A 98 -2.35 -14.39 0.24
C TYR A 98 -1.00 -14.70 0.93
N PRO A 99 0.08 -14.95 0.17
CA PRO A 99 1.37 -15.26 0.74
C PRO A 99 1.97 -14.03 1.43
N LYS A 100 2.22 -14.13 2.74
CA LYS A 100 2.83 -13.07 3.55
C LYS A 100 4.37 -13.06 3.44
N GLY A 101 4.94 -14.04 2.77
CA GLY A 101 6.38 -14.16 2.59
C GLY A 101 6.80 -15.24 1.61
N MET A 102 8.11 -15.40 1.43
CA MET A 102 8.66 -16.31 0.44
C MET A 102 8.33 -17.79 0.70
N ILE A 103 8.24 -18.18 1.97
CA ILE A 103 7.85 -19.55 2.34
C ILE A 103 6.38 -19.81 2.00
N ASP A 104 5.52 -18.82 2.24
CA ASP A 104 4.10 -18.94 1.91
C ASP A 104 3.86 -18.96 0.41
N LEU A 105 4.66 -18.20 -0.36
CA LEU A 105 4.65 -18.26 -1.82
C LEU A 105 4.99 -19.68 -2.32
N LEU A 106 5.95 -20.36 -1.71
CA LEU A 106 6.27 -21.75 -2.05
C LEU A 106 5.14 -22.72 -1.70
N LYS A 107 4.31 -22.43 -0.73
CA LYS A 107 3.16 -23.23 -0.31
C LYS A 107 1.89 -22.93 -1.10
N LEU A 108 1.85 -21.84 -1.85
CA LEU A 108 0.66 -21.37 -2.57
C LEU A 108 0.25 -22.37 -3.67
N SER A 109 -0.80 -23.15 -3.43
CA SER A 109 -1.28 -24.18 -4.37
C SER A 109 -2.01 -23.62 -5.61
N LEU A 110 -2.33 -22.31 -5.60
CA LEU A 110 -3.01 -21.61 -6.70
C LEU A 110 -2.22 -21.67 -8.02
N ILE A 111 -0.90 -21.68 -7.94
CA ILE A 111 -0.01 -21.68 -9.10
C ILE A 111 0.93 -22.90 -9.08
N PRO A 112 1.37 -23.40 -10.26
CA PRO A 112 2.25 -24.57 -10.35
C PRO A 112 3.56 -24.39 -9.56
N PHE A 113 4.08 -25.47 -9.00
CA PHE A 113 5.30 -25.41 -8.18
C PHE A 113 6.51 -24.82 -8.95
N LYS A 114 6.67 -25.18 -10.23
CA LYS A 114 7.73 -24.65 -11.10
C LYS A 114 7.65 -23.10 -11.18
N SER A 115 6.44 -22.58 -11.28
CA SER A 115 6.19 -21.14 -11.40
C SER A 115 6.41 -20.41 -10.07
N ARG A 116 6.09 -21.06 -8.93
CA ARG A 116 6.44 -20.51 -7.59
C ARG A 116 7.94 -20.32 -7.44
N VAL A 117 8.73 -21.34 -7.83
CA VAL A 117 10.20 -21.25 -7.80
C VAL A 117 10.71 -20.15 -8.74
N ARG A 118 10.09 -20.00 -9.93
CA ARG A 118 10.42 -18.96 -10.88
C ARG A 118 10.13 -17.56 -10.31
N LEU A 119 8.92 -17.35 -9.75
CA LEU A 119 8.58 -16.09 -9.09
C LEU A 119 9.56 -15.78 -7.97
N LEU A 120 9.91 -16.76 -7.15
CA LEU A 120 10.88 -16.55 -6.09
C LEU A 120 12.23 -16.07 -6.62
N LYS A 121 12.73 -16.67 -7.70
CA LYS A 121 13.98 -16.24 -8.36
C LYS A 121 13.89 -14.82 -8.92
N LEU A 122 12.72 -14.38 -9.39
CA LEU A 122 12.49 -13.03 -9.88
C LEU A 122 12.38 -12.02 -8.71
N LEU A 123 11.69 -12.37 -7.64
CA LEU A 123 11.39 -11.45 -6.53
C LEU A 123 12.55 -11.30 -5.54
N LEU A 124 13.37 -12.34 -5.34
CA LEU A 124 14.51 -12.31 -4.41
C LEU A 124 15.49 -11.16 -4.69
N PRO A 125 16.00 -10.98 -5.93
CA PRO A 125 16.92 -9.88 -6.25
C PRO A 125 16.27 -8.50 -5.99
N LEU A 126 14.97 -8.36 -6.27
CA LEU A 126 14.24 -7.11 -6.02
C LEU A 126 14.15 -6.84 -4.50
N ALA A 127 13.78 -7.84 -3.71
CA ALA A 127 13.61 -7.70 -2.26
C ALA A 127 14.91 -7.30 -1.53
N PHE A 128 16.06 -7.66 -2.07
CA PHE A 128 17.37 -7.34 -1.48
C PHE A 128 18.09 -6.18 -2.16
N SER A 129 17.49 -5.53 -3.15
CA SER A 129 18.03 -4.32 -3.78
C SER A 129 18.00 -3.11 -2.83
N SER A 130 18.80 -2.09 -3.11
CA SER A 130 18.70 -0.79 -2.43
C SER A 130 17.60 0.08 -3.06
N ILE A 131 17.07 1.03 -2.31
CA ILE A 131 16.05 1.97 -2.82
C ILE A 131 16.61 2.78 -4.00
N GLU A 132 17.83 3.27 -3.89
CA GLU A 132 18.50 4.07 -4.94
C GLU A 132 18.63 3.28 -6.25
N LYS A 133 18.90 1.97 -6.16
CA LYS A 133 18.97 1.13 -7.35
C LYS A 133 17.62 0.97 -8.04
N THR A 134 16.53 1.04 -7.31
CA THR A 134 15.18 0.91 -7.91
C THR A 134 14.80 2.09 -8.77
N GLU A 135 15.40 3.27 -8.57
CA GLU A 135 15.17 4.47 -9.40
C GLU A 135 15.60 4.24 -10.86
N LEU A 136 16.63 3.42 -11.07
CA LEU A 136 17.08 3.04 -12.42
C LEU A 136 16.06 2.18 -13.18
N TRP A 137 15.06 1.66 -12.49
CA TRP A 137 14.02 0.79 -13.05
C TRP A 137 12.67 1.49 -13.22
N ASP A 138 12.58 2.78 -12.96
CA ASP A 138 11.32 3.51 -13.04
C ASP A 138 10.74 3.61 -14.46
N GLU A 139 11.61 3.60 -15.47
CA GLU A 139 11.20 3.57 -16.87
C GLU A 139 11.00 2.16 -17.45
N ILE A 140 11.22 1.13 -16.64
CA ILE A 140 11.07 -0.27 -17.07
C ILE A 140 9.66 -0.74 -16.68
N PRO A 141 8.81 -1.15 -17.65
CA PRO A 141 7.51 -1.69 -17.33
C PRO A 141 7.63 -3.03 -16.61
N LEU A 142 6.75 -3.28 -15.66
CA LEU A 142 6.75 -4.51 -14.86
C LEU A 142 6.52 -5.76 -15.71
N THR A 143 5.81 -5.61 -16.83
CA THR A 143 5.58 -6.69 -17.82
C THR A 143 6.88 -7.34 -18.31
N LYS A 144 8.00 -6.63 -18.33
CA LYS A 144 9.30 -7.23 -18.71
C LYS A 144 9.69 -8.46 -17.89
N ILE A 145 9.24 -8.57 -16.64
CA ILE A 145 9.52 -9.75 -15.81
C ILE A 145 8.38 -10.76 -15.81
N THR A 146 7.20 -10.38 -16.31
CA THR A 146 6.00 -11.23 -16.32
C THR A 146 5.69 -11.86 -17.68
N ASP A 147 6.24 -11.34 -18.78
CA ASP A 147 5.95 -11.76 -20.17
C ASP A 147 6.08 -13.27 -20.46
N ASN A 148 6.80 -13.99 -19.63
CA ASN A 148 7.00 -15.43 -19.81
C ASN A 148 6.37 -16.27 -18.68
N LEU A 149 5.46 -15.72 -17.88
CA LEU A 149 4.73 -16.48 -16.89
C LEU A 149 3.60 -17.30 -17.57
N ASP A 150 3.26 -18.43 -16.98
CA ASP A 150 2.05 -19.17 -17.40
C ASP A 150 0.79 -18.37 -17.01
N ALA A 151 -0.35 -18.74 -17.61
CA ALA A 151 -1.60 -18.00 -17.47
C ALA A 151 -2.05 -17.85 -16.02
N ASP A 152 -1.98 -18.93 -15.22
CA ASP A 152 -2.42 -18.92 -13.82
C ASP A 152 -1.50 -18.04 -12.97
N THR A 153 -0.18 -18.12 -13.21
CA THR A 153 0.81 -17.30 -12.52
C THR A 153 0.66 -15.84 -12.89
N ASN A 154 0.38 -15.53 -14.16
CA ASN A 154 0.14 -14.15 -14.60
C ASN A 154 -1.13 -13.60 -13.98
N ALA A 155 -2.23 -14.36 -13.97
CA ALA A 155 -3.49 -13.95 -13.33
C ALA A 155 -3.31 -13.67 -11.82
N PHE A 156 -2.54 -14.52 -11.12
CA PHE A 156 -2.18 -14.26 -9.73
C PHE A 156 -1.36 -12.97 -9.57
N PHE A 157 -0.40 -12.75 -10.46
CA PHE A 157 0.46 -11.57 -10.42
C PHE A 157 -0.34 -10.28 -10.67
N GLU A 158 -1.25 -10.28 -11.66
CA GLU A 158 -2.17 -9.18 -11.91
C GLU A 158 -3.09 -8.91 -10.71
N ALA A 159 -3.61 -9.95 -10.06
CA ALA A 159 -4.40 -9.77 -8.84
C ALA A 159 -3.59 -9.10 -7.71
N VAL A 160 -2.29 -9.43 -7.58
CA VAL A 160 -1.37 -8.76 -6.63
C VAL A 160 -1.15 -7.30 -7.02
N CYS A 161 -0.99 -7.00 -8.32
CA CYS A 161 -0.85 -5.63 -8.82
C CYS A 161 -2.11 -4.81 -8.52
N MET A 162 -3.29 -5.32 -8.82
CA MET A 162 -4.56 -4.68 -8.51
C MET A 162 -4.74 -4.43 -7.01
N LEU A 163 -4.33 -5.37 -6.17
CA LEU A 163 -4.41 -5.22 -4.72
C LEU A 163 -3.46 -4.14 -4.19
N ALA A 164 -2.22 -4.12 -4.68
CA ALA A 164 -1.17 -3.26 -4.15
C ALA A 164 -1.14 -1.85 -4.76
N PHE A 165 -1.52 -1.71 -6.03
CA PHE A 165 -1.38 -0.47 -6.81
C PHE A 165 -2.71 0.04 -7.38
N ALA A 166 -3.78 -0.75 -7.34
CA ALA A 166 -5.06 -0.49 -8.00
C ALA A 166 -4.90 -0.28 -9.53
N ASP A 167 -3.93 -0.98 -10.13
CA ASP A 167 -3.62 -0.90 -11.55
C ASP A 167 -3.04 -2.23 -12.07
N THR A 168 -2.93 -2.39 -13.38
CA THR A 168 -2.39 -3.57 -14.07
C THR A 168 -0.88 -3.47 -14.24
N ALA A 169 -0.20 -4.62 -14.44
CA ALA A 169 1.25 -4.70 -14.51
C ALA A 169 1.89 -3.88 -15.64
N ASP A 170 1.16 -3.61 -16.71
CA ASP A 170 1.62 -2.80 -17.85
C ASP A 170 1.74 -1.29 -17.51
N HIS A 171 1.00 -0.81 -16.52
CA HIS A 171 1.05 0.57 -16.04
C HIS A 171 1.97 0.77 -14.83
N ILE A 172 2.49 -0.31 -14.26
CA ILE A 172 3.37 -0.26 -13.09
C ILE A 172 4.82 -0.34 -13.53
N SER A 173 5.68 0.52 -12.98
CA SER A 173 7.13 0.41 -13.19
C SER A 173 7.74 -0.70 -12.34
N LEU A 174 8.78 -1.34 -12.86
CA LEU A 174 9.57 -2.31 -12.10
C LEU A 174 10.19 -1.68 -10.85
N GLY A 175 10.55 -0.39 -10.91
CA GLY A 175 11.09 0.36 -9.78
C GLY A 175 10.10 0.49 -8.63
N GLU A 176 8.84 0.91 -8.90
CA GLU A 176 7.84 1.03 -7.83
C GLU A 176 7.43 -0.31 -7.27
N PHE A 177 7.31 -1.33 -8.12
CA PHE A 177 7.06 -2.69 -7.66
C PHE A 177 8.17 -3.19 -6.74
N ALA A 178 9.43 -2.99 -7.10
CA ALA A 178 10.58 -3.37 -6.29
C ALA A 178 10.59 -2.62 -4.94
N ARG A 179 10.31 -1.31 -4.92
CA ARG A 179 10.18 -0.52 -3.68
C ARG A 179 9.10 -1.09 -2.76
N THR A 180 7.99 -1.52 -3.32
CA THR A 180 6.90 -2.14 -2.54
C THR A 180 7.35 -3.45 -1.90
N ILE A 181 8.04 -4.32 -2.66
CA ILE A 181 8.63 -5.56 -2.12
C ILE A 181 9.68 -5.29 -1.05
N ILE A 182 10.55 -4.30 -1.26
CA ILE A 182 11.57 -3.90 -0.27
C ILE A 182 10.91 -3.43 1.03
N ARG A 183 9.85 -2.62 0.94
CA ARG A 183 9.10 -2.11 2.10
C ARG A 183 8.37 -3.22 2.85
N ALA A 184 7.92 -4.26 2.15
CA ALA A 184 7.30 -5.43 2.74
C ALA A 184 8.31 -6.45 3.29
N ASN A 185 9.61 -6.32 3.00
CA ASN A 185 10.64 -7.29 3.38
C ASN A 185 10.98 -7.20 4.89
N PRO A 186 10.64 -8.23 5.70
CA PRO A 186 10.89 -8.21 7.14
C PRO A 186 12.38 -8.16 7.50
N PHE A 187 13.27 -8.70 6.65
CA PHE A 187 14.73 -8.63 6.85
C PHE A 187 15.28 -7.21 6.71
N LYS A 188 14.52 -6.29 6.09
CA LYS A 188 14.84 -4.86 5.98
C LYS A 188 14.01 -3.99 6.92
N GLY A 189 13.32 -4.60 7.88
CA GLY A 189 12.46 -3.91 8.86
C GLY A 189 11.10 -3.48 8.29
N GLY A 190 10.72 -4.01 7.14
CA GLY A 190 9.38 -3.91 6.57
C GLY A 190 8.42 -4.92 7.17
N THR A 191 7.19 -4.94 6.69
CA THR A 191 6.19 -5.93 7.07
C THR A 191 5.26 -6.26 5.92
N SER A 192 4.84 -7.51 5.87
CA SER A 192 3.72 -7.97 5.06
C SER A 192 2.41 -8.01 5.86
N GLU A 193 2.41 -7.51 7.09
CA GLU A 193 1.20 -7.37 7.88
C GLU A 193 0.44 -6.10 7.48
N PHE A 194 -0.87 -6.20 7.45
CA PHE A 194 -1.76 -5.10 7.13
C PHE A 194 -2.68 -4.81 8.30
N ALA A 195 -3.13 -3.57 8.36
CA ALA A 195 -4.12 -3.12 9.32
C ALA A 195 -5.09 -2.14 8.65
N TYR A 196 -6.26 -1.96 9.25
CA TYR A 196 -7.23 -0.94 8.88
C TYR A 196 -7.58 -0.10 10.11
N PRO A 197 -7.98 1.16 9.95
CA PRO A 197 -8.49 1.96 11.05
C PRO A 197 -9.74 1.34 11.65
N ASP A 198 -9.78 1.24 13.01
CA ASP A 198 -10.90 0.75 13.79
C ASP A 198 -11.84 1.91 14.20
#